data_92ad102a4fe8ac8f1efc83404853839f
#
_entry.id   92ad102a4fe8ac8f1efc83404853839f
#
_cell.length_a   1.000
_cell.length_b   1.000
_cell.length_c   1.000
_cell.angle_alpha   90.00
_cell.angle_beta   90.00
_cell.angle_gamma   90.00
#
_symmetry.space_group_name_H-M   'P 1'
#
loop_
_entity.id
_entity.type
_entity.pdbx_description
1 polymer ?
#
loop_
_entity_poly.entity_id
_entity_poly.type
_entity_poly.pdbx_seq_one_letter_code
_entity_poly.pdbx_strand_id
1 'polypeptide(L)'
;AEAVVVAAEACAEDTKGQTCYICLEAVHSTTGEGLVRGCACGDRDGVASGSTGIAHVSCLAEQAKVLFAEAEENNLGVKVLTERWNRWFTCSLCEQHYHGVVFCALGWACWRTYVGRPEADNARLDAMNVLGAGLSGANRYEDALSVQEAELSMRRRLGDSEANMLAVQGNLARTYRALERLEQALSLRRAVYSASLRLFGMDSRESLIEANGVANLLNDLKSFEEAKSLLRKIMPVAQRLLGESDELTIAIRMTYATALYDDKGATLDDLREAVTTLEETERIARRVLGGAHPLTNSIEI
;
A
#
# COMPACT_ATOMS: atom_id res chain seq x y z
N ALA A 1 9.83 -11.68 16.07
CA ALA A 1 9.40 -13.07 16.15
C ALA A 1 7.87 -13.19 16.08
N GLU A 2 7.13 -12.51 16.96
CA GLU A 2 5.67 -12.57 17.06
C GLU A 2 4.93 -12.27 15.74
N ALA A 3 5.25 -11.17 15.06
CA ALA A 3 4.61 -10.80 13.79
C ALA A 3 4.79 -11.85 12.68
N VAL A 4 5.90 -12.60 12.68
CA VAL A 4 6.16 -13.69 11.73
C VAL A 4 5.27 -14.88 12.04
N VAL A 5 5.10 -15.23 13.32
CA VAL A 5 4.21 -16.32 13.75
C VAL A 5 2.77 -16.00 13.36
N VAL A 6 2.28 -14.81 13.69
CA VAL A 6 0.93 -14.34 13.32
C VAL A 6 0.72 -14.40 11.81
N ALA A 7 1.72 -13.98 11.01
CA ALA A 7 1.61 -14.02 9.56
C ALA A 7 1.55 -15.45 9.02
N ALA A 8 2.37 -16.37 9.54
CA ALA A 8 2.38 -17.76 9.12
C ALA A 8 1.07 -18.48 9.52
N GLU A 9 0.57 -18.25 10.73
CA GLU A 9 -0.71 -18.79 11.19
C GLU A 9 -1.89 -18.30 10.33
N ALA A 10 -1.92 -17.01 10.01
CA ALA A 10 -2.98 -16.43 9.16
C ALA A 10 -2.97 -16.98 7.73
N CYS A 11 -1.82 -17.47 7.23
CA CYS A 11 -1.68 -18.03 5.88
C CYS A 11 -1.68 -19.57 5.85
N ALA A 12 -1.86 -20.24 6.99
CA ALA A 12 -1.64 -21.69 7.09
C ALA A 12 -2.50 -22.53 6.12
N GLU A 13 -3.76 -22.19 5.95
CA GLU A 13 -4.65 -22.91 5.02
C GLU A 13 -4.29 -22.64 3.56
N ASP A 14 -3.97 -21.39 3.21
CA ASP A 14 -3.62 -20.99 1.84
C ASP A 14 -2.28 -21.55 1.38
N THR A 15 -1.39 -21.90 2.31
CA THR A 15 -0.04 -22.39 2.03
C THR A 15 0.13 -23.88 2.25
N LYS A 16 -0.94 -24.59 2.61
CA LYS A 16 -0.92 -26.02 2.92
C LYS A 16 -0.41 -26.86 1.75
N GLY A 17 0.59 -27.70 2.03
CA GLY A 17 1.19 -28.57 1.01
C GLY A 17 2.09 -27.84 0.00
N GLN A 18 2.37 -26.56 0.21
CA GLN A 18 3.24 -25.76 -0.64
C GLN A 18 4.66 -25.70 -0.09
N THR A 19 5.58 -25.15 -0.88
CA THR A 19 6.95 -24.84 -0.50
C THR A 19 7.31 -23.40 -0.82
N CYS A 20 8.28 -22.87 -0.10
CA CYS A 20 8.84 -21.54 -0.37
C CYS A 20 9.49 -21.49 -1.76
N TYR A 21 9.14 -20.52 -2.59
CA TYR A 21 9.74 -20.40 -3.92
C TYR A 21 11.23 -19.97 -3.90
N ILE A 22 11.76 -19.57 -2.72
CA ILE A 22 13.15 -19.14 -2.56
C ILE A 22 14.04 -20.29 -2.05
N CYS A 23 13.69 -20.92 -0.92
CA CYS A 23 14.49 -21.98 -0.32
C CYS A 23 13.98 -23.40 -0.62
N LEU A 24 12.80 -23.54 -1.25
CA LEU A 24 12.16 -24.82 -1.62
C LEU A 24 11.71 -25.70 -0.44
N GLU A 25 11.71 -25.17 0.78
CA GLU A 25 11.29 -25.86 2.00
C GLU A 25 9.86 -25.48 2.39
N ALA A 26 9.15 -26.39 3.05
CA ALA A 26 7.80 -26.10 3.62
C ALA A 26 7.89 -25.40 4.98
N VAL A 27 8.94 -25.67 5.75
CA VAL A 27 9.28 -25.04 7.02
C VAL A 27 10.72 -24.55 6.91
N HIS A 28 10.99 -23.31 7.29
CA HIS A 28 12.31 -22.74 7.17
C HIS A 28 13.31 -23.44 8.11
N SER A 29 14.37 -24.04 7.56
CA SER A 29 15.31 -24.91 8.28
C SER A 29 15.99 -24.25 9.48
N THR A 30 16.28 -22.95 9.40
CA THR A 30 16.99 -22.20 10.44
C THR A 30 16.07 -21.57 11.47
N THR A 31 14.93 -21.01 11.04
CA THR A 31 14.03 -20.25 11.93
C THR A 31 12.81 -21.05 12.40
N GLY A 32 12.50 -22.17 11.73
CA GLY A 32 11.32 -22.99 12.01
C GLY A 32 10.00 -22.30 11.61
N GLU A 33 10.03 -21.19 10.89
CA GLU A 33 8.84 -20.46 10.50
C GLU A 33 8.08 -21.15 9.36
N GLY A 34 6.75 -21.00 9.38
CA GLY A 34 5.87 -21.46 8.31
C GLY A 34 5.82 -20.48 7.13
N LEU A 35 5.10 -20.90 6.10
CA LEU A 35 4.93 -20.15 4.87
C LEU A 35 3.90 -19.02 5.00
N VAL A 36 4.09 -17.97 4.22
CA VAL A 36 3.14 -16.86 4.08
C VAL A 36 2.80 -16.61 2.62
N ARG A 37 1.63 -16.02 2.39
CA ARG A 37 1.17 -15.51 1.11
C ARG A 37 0.65 -14.09 1.30
N GLY A 38 1.42 -13.10 0.88
CA GLY A 38 1.11 -11.68 1.09
C GLY A 38 0.64 -10.94 -0.16
N CYS A 39 0.48 -11.64 -1.29
CA CYS A 39 0.03 -11.07 -2.57
C CYS A 39 -0.95 -11.98 -3.28
N ALA A 40 -1.66 -11.49 -4.29
CA ALA A 40 -2.62 -12.27 -5.09
C ALA A 40 -1.96 -12.98 -6.30
N CYS A 41 -0.68 -13.37 -6.20
CA CYS A 41 -0.04 -14.22 -7.19
C CYS A 41 -0.85 -15.50 -7.43
N GLY A 42 -1.09 -15.85 -8.70
CA GLY A 42 -1.79 -17.09 -9.06
C GLY A 42 -3.32 -17.00 -9.09
N ASP A 43 -3.91 -15.89 -8.60
CA ASP A 43 -5.36 -15.66 -8.68
C ASP A 43 -5.77 -14.81 -9.87
N ARG A 44 -4.84 -14.49 -10.75
CA ARG A 44 -5.08 -13.70 -11.96
C ARG A 44 -5.58 -14.61 -13.08
N ASP A 45 -6.53 -14.13 -13.86
CA ASP A 45 -6.99 -14.82 -15.06
C ASP A 45 -5.81 -15.10 -16.00
N GLY A 46 -5.63 -16.39 -16.37
CA GLY A 46 -4.59 -16.83 -17.30
C GLY A 46 -3.23 -17.17 -16.69
N VAL A 47 -3.06 -17.09 -15.39
CA VAL A 47 -1.87 -17.59 -14.70
C VAL A 47 -2.11 -19.03 -14.24
N ALA A 48 -1.26 -19.97 -14.65
CA ALA A 48 -1.37 -21.36 -14.21
C ALA A 48 -1.28 -21.44 -12.68
N SER A 49 -2.29 -22.06 -12.07
CA SER A 49 -2.30 -22.28 -10.63
C SER A 49 -1.10 -23.16 -10.24
N GLY A 50 -0.16 -22.64 -9.51
CA GLY A 50 0.93 -23.52 -9.03
C GLY A 50 2.17 -22.86 -8.50
N SER A 51 2.42 -21.57 -8.71
CA SER A 51 3.67 -21.04 -8.20
C SER A 51 3.48 -19.64 -7.74
N THR A 52 3.34 -19.44 -6.26
CA THR A 52 3.13 -18.20 -6.46
C THR A 52 3.09 -17.31 -5.28
N GLY A 53 4.23 -16.65 -5.07
CA GLY A 53 4.39 -15.67 -4.02
C GLY A 53 4.33 -16.26 -2.61
N ILE A 54 4.42 -17.59 -2.50
CA ILE A 54 4.46 -18.30 -1.22
C ILE A 54 5.91 -18.44 -0.78
N ALA A 55 6.23 -17.88 0.36
CA ALA A 55 7.59 -17.88 0.90
C ALA A 55 7.60 -17.78 2.42
N HIS A 56 8.77 -17.94 3.03
CA HIS A 56 8.99 -17.55 4.42
C HIS A 56 9.24 -16.03 4.51
N VAL A 57 8.81 -15.40 5.58
CA VAL A 57 9.11 -13.98 5.82
C VAL A 57 10.62 -13.75 5.86
N SER A 58 11.40 -14.65 6.48
CA SER A 58 12.85 -14.57 6.52
C SER A 58 13.48 -14.66 5.13
N CYS A 59 12.95 -15.49 4.23
CA CYS A 59 13.46 -15.60 2.85
C CYS A 59 13.18 -14.30 2.05
N LEU A 60 11.99 -13.74 2.18
CA LEU A 60 11.64 -12.46 1.55
C LEU A 60 12.48 -11.31 2.09
N ALA A 61 12.69 -11.26 3.40
CA ALA A 61 13.50 -10.25 4.05
C ALA A 61 14.97 -10.34 3.65
N GLU A 62 15.54 -11.56 3.60
CA GLU A 62 16.93 -11.75 3.16
C GLU A 62 17.09 -11.40 1.68
N GLN A 63 16.14 -11.78 0.82
CA GLN A 63 16.14 -11.37 -0.59
C GLN A 63 16.16 -9.84 -0.73
N ALA A 64 15.27 -9.12 -0.02
CA ALA A 64 15.21 -7.67 -0.08
C ALA A 64 16.51 -7.01 0.42
N LYS A 65 17.05 -7.51 1.54
CA LYS A 65 18.31 -7.05 2.15
C LYS A 65 19.49 -7.22 1.22
N VAL A 66 19.69 -8.42 0.65
CA VAL A 66 20.80 -8.71 -0.25
C VAL A 66 20.74 -7.85 -1.50
N LEU A 67 19.57 -7.77 -2.14
CA LEU A 67 19.39 -6.98 -3.36
C LEU A 67 19.66 -5.49 -3.13
N PHE A 68 19.24 -4.94 -2.00
CA PHE A 68 19.49 -3.53 -1.68
C PHE A 68 20.95 -3.28 -1.33
N ALA A 69 21.59 -4.18 -0.54
CA ALA A 69 23.01 -4.08 -0.21
C ALA A 69 23.90 -4.14 -1.45
N GLU A 70 23.65 -5.06 -2.39
CA GLU A 70 24.34 -5.12 -3.68
C GLU A 70 24.22 -3.79 -4.46
N ALA A 71 23.06 -3.16 -4.42
CA ALA A 71 22.86 -1.88 -5.12
C ALA A 71 23.61 -0.72 -4.44
N GLU A 72 23.70 -0.72 -3.12
CA GLU A 72 24.51 0.26 -2.35
C GLU A 72 26.00 0.05 -2.61
N GLU A 73 26.52 -1.18 -2.47
CA GLU A 73 27.95 -1.52 -2.63
C GLU A 73 28.48 -1.24 -4.03
N ASN A 74 27.65 -1.48 -5.04
CA ASN A 74 28.02 -1.24 -6.45
C ASN A 74 27.67 0.18 -6.93
N ASN A 75 27.19 1.07 -6.06
CA ASN A 75 26.76 2.43 -6.38
C ASN A 75 25.82 2.51 -7.59
N LEU A 76 24.87 1.59 -7.65
CA LEU A 76 23.85 1.57 -8.70
C LEU A 76 22.93 2.80 -8.55
N GLY A 77 22.60 3.46 -9.65
CA GLY A 77 21.85 4.71 -9.64
C GLY A 77 20.52 4.64 -8.85
N VAL A 78 19.99 5.79 -8.46
CA VAL A 78 18.78 5.95 -7.60
C VAL A 78 17.61 5.08 -8.06
N LYS A 79 17.39 4.95 -9.36
CA LYS A 79 16.32 4.12 -9.91
C LYS A 79 16.46 2.66 -9.46
N VAL A 80 17.66 2.09 -9.59
CA VAL A 80 17.91 0.69 -9.19
C VAL A 80 17.81 0.52 -7.68
N LEU A 81 18.35 1.47 -6.91
CA LEU A 81 18.20 1.49 -5.45
C LEU A 81 16.72 1.45 -5.04
N THR A 82 15.89 2.29 -5.65
CA THR A 82 14.44 2.31 -5.38
C THR A 82 13.78 0.99 -5.77
N GLU A 83 14.07 0.44 -6.94
CA GLU A 83 13.52 -0.86 -7.39
C GLU A 83 13.90 -2.00 -6.44
N ARG A 84 15.13 -2.00 -5.93
CA ARG A 84 15.61 -2.99 -4.96
C ARG A 84 14.99 -2.78 -3.57
N TRP A 85 14.85 -1.53 -3.14
CA TRP A 85 14.17 -1.17 -1.89
C TRP A 85 12.71 -1.63 -1.89
N ASN A 86 12.02 -1.51 -3.01
CA ASN A 86 10.62 -1.91 -3.12
C ASN A 86 10.37 -3.38 -2.77
N ARG A 87 11.41 -4.25 -2.77
CA ARG A 87 11.26 -5.66 -2.38
C ARG A 87 10.88 -5.86 -0.91
N TRP A 88 11.00 -4.84 -0.07
CA TRP A 88 10.49 -4.88 1.29
C TRP A 88 8.95 -4.85 1.38
N PHE A 89 8.27 -4.43 0.33
CA PHE A 89 6.82 -4.29 0.32
C PHE A 89 6.15 -4.74 -1.00
N THR A 90 6.91 -5.18 -2.00
CA THR A 90 6.37 -5.72 -3.26
C THR A 90 6.87 -7.12 -3.55
N CYS A 91 5.97 -7.96 -4.04
CA CYS A 91 6.29 -9.31 -4.50
C CYS A 91 7.21 -9.25 -5.73
N SER A 92 8.31 -10.02 -5.72
CA SER A 92 9.25 -10.08 -6.84
C SER A 92 8.69 -10.78 -8.09
N LEU A 93 7.59 -11.53 -7.96
CA LEU A 93 7.00 -12.30 -9.04
C LEU A 93 5.86 -11.53 -9.76
N CYS A 94 5.05 -10.79 -9.01
CA CYS A 94 3.87 -10.13 -9.56
C CYS A 94 3.86 -8.59 -9.38
N GLU A 95 4.85 -8.05 -8.69
CA GLU A 95 5.03 -6.63 -8.39
C GLU A 95 3.91 -5.98 -7.57
N GLN A 96 2.94 -6.77 -7.11
CA GLN A 96 1.92 -6.28 -6.19
C GLN A 96 2.49 -6.04 -4.80
N HIS A 97 1.89 -5.10 -4.08
CA HIS A 97 2.20 -4.87 -2.67
C HIS A 97 1.82 -6.09 -1.82
N TYR A 98 2.61 -6.35 -0.79
CA TYR A 98 2.21 -7.24 0.28
C TYR A 98 1.14 -6.57 1.15
N HIS A 99 0.23 -7.38 1.71
CA HIS A 99 -0.92 -6.88 2.46
C HIS A 99 -0.99 -7.46 3.87
N GLY A 100 -1.76 -6.81 4.73
CA GLY A 100 -2.15 -7.29 6.04
C GLY A 100 -0.97 -7.67 6.94
N VAL A 101 -1.11 -8.77 7.65
CA VAL A 101 -0.13 -9.25 8.64
C VAL A 101 1.21 -9.65 8.04
N VAL A 102 1.23 -10.05 6.76
CA VAL A 102 2.48 -10.38 6.05
C VAL A 102 3.30 -9.11 5.82
N PHE A 103 2.65 -8.04 5.37
CA PHE A 103 3.33 -6.74 5.23
C PHE A 103 3.84 -6.20 6.58
N CYS A 104 3.07 -6.38 7.65
CA CYS A 104 3.52 -6.03 9.00
C CYS A 104 4.76 -6.82 9.43
N ALA A 105 4.80 -8.13 9.16
CA ALA A 105 5.96 -8.97 9.48
C ALA A 105 7.21 -8.54 8.71
N LEU A 106 7.07 -8.21 7.42
CA LEU A 106 8.14 -7.65 6.59
C LEU A 106 8.58 -6.27 7.08
N GLY A 107 7.65 -5.40 7.48
CA GLY A 107 7.98 -4.10 8.09
C GLY A 107 8.84 -4.23 9.34
N TRP A 108 8.52 -5.17 10.22
CA TRP A 108 9.35 -5.49 11.39
C TRP A 108 10.73 -6.07 11.00
N ALA A 109 10.79 -6.90 9.97
CA ALA A 109 12.07 -7.43 9.46
C ALA A 109 12.93 -6.30 8.87
N CYS A 110 12.35 -5.42 8.07
CA CYS A 110 12.99 -4.24 7.51
C CYS A 110 13.56 -3.35 8.61
N TRP A 111 12.74 -2.95 9.58
CA TRP A 111 13.18 -2.14 10.71
C TRP A 111 14.35 -2.76 11.46
N ARG A 112 14.28 -4.05 11.79
CA ARG A 112 15.39 -4.75 12.48
C ARG A 112 16.67 -4.78 11.67
N THR A 113 16.58 -4.80 10.35
CA THR A 113 17.75 -4.78 9.45
C THR A 113 18.47 -3.45 9.50
N TYR A 114 17.73 -2.32 9.57
CA TYR A 114 18.31 -0.99 9.39
C TYR A 114 18.33 -0.11 10.65
N VAL A 115 17.71 -0.52 11.75
CA VAL A 115 17.67 0.28 13.01
C VAL A 115 19.04 0.62 13.58
N GLY A 116 20.04 -0.21 13.34
CA GLY A 116 21.44 0.00 13.78
C GLY A 116 22.24 1.01 12.94
N ARG A 117 21.71 1.45 11.78
CA ARG A 117 22.35 2.49 10.96
C ARG A 117 22.25 3.87 11.63
N PRO A 118 23.10 4.85 11.24
CA PRO A 118 22.99 6.22 11.72
C PRO A 118 21.59 6.81 11.59
N GLU A 119 21.19 7.75 12.46
CA GLU A 119 19.84 8.34 12.40
C GLU A 119 19.54 9.05 11.07
N ALA A 120 20.55 9.65 10.45
CA ALA A 120 20.41 10.34 9.16
C ALA A 120 20.50 9.41 7.95
N ASP A 121 20.64 8.10 8.17
CA ASP A 121 20.67 7.13 7.08
C ASP A 121 19.28 6.95 6.48
N ASN A 122 19.17 7.13 5.16
CA ASN A 122 17.88 7.04 4.45
C ASN A 122 17.23 5.67 4.61
N ALA A 123 18.00 4.57 4.55
CA ALA A 123 17.44 3.23 4.70
C ALA A 123 16.85 3.01 6.10
N ARG A 124 17.41 3.65 7.15
CA ARG A 124 16.83 3.61 8.50
C ARG A 124 15.50 4.38 8.57
N LEU A 125 15.44 5.57 7.98
CA LEU A 125 14.22 6.38 7.93
C LEU A 125 13.12 5.70 7.11
N ASP A 126 13.49 5.15 5.96
CA ASP A 126 12.57 4.44 5.08
C ASP A 126 12.09 3.11 5.70
N ALA A 127 12.92 2.45 6.53
CA ALA A 127 12.50 1.28 7.30
C ALA A 127 11.44 1.63 8.38
N MET A 128 11.51 2.82 8.99
CA MET A 128 10.42 3.30 9.86
C MET A 128 9.13 3.48 9.05
N ASN A 129 9.22 4.02 7.84
CA ASN A 129 8.06 4.19 6.96
C ASN A 129 7.42 2.85 6.61
N VAL A 130 8.23 1.86 6.20
CA VAL A 130 7.76 0.50 5.89
C VAL A 130 7.11 -0.15 7.12
N LEU A 131 7.70 0.01 8.31
CA LEU A 131 7.10 -0.51 9.55
C LEU A 131 5.77 0.17 9.87
N GLY A 132 5.71 1.51 9.83
CA GLY A 132 4.48 2.25 10.08
C GLY A 132 3.35 1.89 9.12
N ALA A 133 3.67 1.74 7.82
CA ALA A 133 2.72 1.29 6.81
C ALA A 133 2.27 -0.16 7.03
N GLY A 134 3.18 -1.07 7.38
CA GLY A 134 2.88 -2.46 7.69
C GLY A 134 1.99 -2.62 8.92
N LEU A 135 2.26 -1.86 9.99
CA LEU A 135 1.41 -1.82 11.19
C LEU A 135 -0.01 -1.34 10.85
N SER A 136 -0.12 -0.27 10.07
CA SER A 136 -1.43 0.23 9.60
C SER A 136 -2.16 -0.81 8.74
N GLY A 137 -1.45 -1.52 7.86
CA GLY A 137 -2.01 -2.59 7.04
C GLY A 137 -2.47 -3.82 7.83
N ALA A 138 -1.96 -4.02 9.03
CA ALA A 138 -2.39 -5.06 9.98
C ALA A 138 -3.40 -4.56 11.03
N ASN A 139 -4.01 -3.40 10.81
CA ASN A 139 -4.98 -2.74 11.70
C ASN A 139 -4.43 -2.38 13.10
N ARG A 140 -3.11 -2.28 13.25
CA ARG A 140 -2.42 -1.84 14.48
C ARG A 140 -2.23 -0.32 14.44
N TYR A 141 -3.33 0.42 14.44
CA TYR A 141 -3.33 1.84 14.12
C TYR A 141 -2.64 2.73 15.16
N GLU A 142 -2.76 2.44 16.45
CA GLU A 142 -2.07 3.19 17.52
C GLU A 142 -0.56 3.00 17.46
N ASP A 143 -0.11 1.78 17.17
CA ASP A 143 1.31 1.49 16.99
C ASP A 143 1.84 2.18 15.72
N ALA A 144 1.06 2.12 14.62
CA ALA A 144 1.38 2.81 13.37
C ALA A 144 1.49 4.32 13.59
N LEU A 145 0.55 4.92 14.32
CA LEU A 145 0.55 6.34 14.66
C LEU A 145 1.83 6.72 15.40
N SER A 146 2.19 5.96 16.44
CA SER A 146 3.38 6.20 17.25
C SER A 146 4.67 6.17 16.41
N VAL A 147 4.81 5.18 15.50
CA VAL A 147 5.97 5.06 14.61
C VAL A 147 6.01 6.20 13.60
N GLN A 148 4.88 6.55 12.98
CA GLN A 148 4.79 7.60 11.97
C GLN A 148 5.03 9.00 12.55
N GLU A 149 4.56 9.29 13.77
CA GLU A 149 4.85 10.54 14.48
C GLU A 149 6.34 10.65 14.83
N ALA A 150 6.95 9.56 15.28
CA ALA A 150 8.38 9.51 15.56
C ALA A 150 9.20 9.71 14.27
N GLU A 151 8.80 9.07 13.17
CA GLU A 151 9.43 9.23 11.85
C GLU A 151 9.35 10.70 11.38
N LEU A 152 8.16 11.30 11.41
CA LEU A 152 7.97 12.70 10.99
C LEU A 152 8.80 13.66 11.83
N SER A 153 8.85 13.45 13.15
CA SER A 153 9.68 14.25 14.07
C SER A 153 11.17 14.13 13.72
N MET A 154 11.64 12.90 13.45
CA MET A 154 13.02 12.64 13.08
C MET A 154 13.38 13.29 11.75
N ARG A 155 12.56 13.10 10.70
CA ARG A 155 12.78 13.72 9.38
C ARG A 155 12.83 15.25 9.45
N ARG A 156 11.95 15.88 10.26
CA ARG A 156 11.97 17.34 10.51
C ARG A 156 13.26 17.79 11.16
N ARG A 157 13.71 17.10 12.21
CA ARG A 157 14.96 17.40 12.92
C ARG A 157 16.19 17.29 12.02
N LEU A 158 16.19 16.33 11.11
CA LEU A 158 17.27 16.08 10.16
C LEU A 158 17.23 16.99 8.92
N GLY A 159 16.17 17.79 8.76
CA GLY A 159 16.00 18.65 7.57
C GLY A 159 15.78 17.86 6.27
N ASP A 160 15.08 16.71 6.36
CA ASP A 160 14.77 15.88 5.21
C ASP A 160 13.90 16.61 4.18
N SER A 161 13.80 16.07 2.97
CA SER A 161 13.07 16.67 1.87
C SER A 161 11.59 16.87 2.18
N GLU A 162 10.98 17.92 1.62
CA GLU A 162 9.54 18.15 1.74
C GLU A 162 8.75 16.96 1.18
N ALA A 163 9.22 16.34 0.10
CA ALA A 163 8.58 15.17 -0.50
C ALA A 163 8.50 13.98 0.45
N ASN A 164 9.60 13.66 1.15
CA ASN A 164 9.63 12.58 2.14
C ASN A 164 8.71 12.89 3.33
N MET A 165 8.70 14.13 3.81
CA MET A 165 7.78 14.53 4.87
C MET A 165 6.32 14.43 4.46
N LEU A 166 5.97 14.77 3.21
CA LEU A 166 4.60 14.62 2.69
C LEU A 166 4.17 13.15 2.64
N ALA A 167 5.05 12.24 2.24
CA ALA A 167 4.75 10.81 2.24
C ALA A 167 4.37 10.30 3.65
N VAL A 168 5.14 10.69 4.68
CA VAL A 168 4.82 10.34 6.08
C VAL A 168 3.52 10.98 6.55
N GLN A 169 3.28 12.25 6.21
CA GLN A 169 2.04 12.95 6.56
C GLN A 169 0.82 12.34 5.87
N GLY A 170 0.97 11.85 4.63
CA GLY A 170 -0.06 11.09 3.93
C GLY A 170 -0.41 9.78 4.64
N ASN A 171 0.61 9.05 5.13
CA ASN A 171 0.42 7.85 5.94
C ASN A 171 -0.25 8.15 7.29
N LEU A 172 0.16 9.23 7.97
CA LEU A 172 -0.47 9.71 9.21
C LEU A 172 -1.95 10.03 8.99
N ALA A 173 -2.31 10.74 7.91
CA ALA A 173 -3.70 11.05 7.61
C ALA A 173 -4.54 9.79 7.39
N ARG A 174 -3.97 8.75 6.76
CA ARG A 174 -4.64 7.45 6.62
C ARG A 174 -4.82 6.77 7.97
N THR A 175 -3.83 6.82 8.84
CA THR A 175 -3.93 6.25 10.20
C THR A 175 -4.94 7.01 11.06
N TYR A 176 -5.00 8.35 10.99
CA TYR A 176 -6.04 9.14 11.65
C TYR A 176 -7.44 8.77 11.14
N ARG A 177 -7.62 8.56 9.82
CA ARG A 177 -8.88 8.07 9.25
C ARG A 177 -9.31 6.74 9.86
N ALA A 178 -8.37 5.79 9.97
CA ALA A 178 -8.63 4.47 10.52
C ALA A 178 -8.94 4.51 12.04
N LEU A 179 -8.47 5.55 12.74
CA LEU A 179 -8.79 5.85 14.14
C LEU A 179 -10.05 6.73 14.29
N GLU A 180 -10.83 6.90 13.21
CA GLU A 180 -12.04 7.73 13.16
C GLU A 180 -11.84 9.22 13.52
N ARG A 181 -10.59 9.71 13.47
CA ARG A 181 -10.24 11.12 13.65
C ARG A 181 -10.36 11.87 12.32
N LEU A 182 -11.60 11.88 11.75
CA LEU A 182 -11.85 12.24 10.35
C LEU A 182 -11.51 13.68 10.01
N GLU A 183 -11.84 14.66 10.88
CA GLU A 183 -11.54 16.07 10.65
C GLU A 183 -10.03 16.35 10.67
N GLN A 184 -9.31 15.70 11.60
CA GLN A 184 -7.84 15.80 11.66
C GLN A 184 -7.21 15.19 10.41
N ALA A 185 -7.70 14.02 9.99
CA ALA A 185 -7.26 13.36 8.78
C ALA A 185 -7.50 14.23 7.54
N LEU A 186 -8.70 14.83 7.39
CA LEU A 186 -9.04 15.67 6.26
C LEU A 186 -8.21 16.94 6.21
N SER A 187 -8.02 17.61 7.36
CA SER A 187 -7.18 18.81 7.45
C SER A 187 -5.75 18.52 7.01
N LEU A 188 -5.16 17.45 7.55
CA LEU A 188 -3.80 17.05 7.19
C LEU A 188 -3.70 16.65 5.72
N ARG A 189 -4.67 15.85 5.22
CA ARG A 189 -4.67 15.37 3.84
C ARG A 189 -4.82 16.50 2.81
N ARG A 190 -5.65 17.50 3.08
CA ARG A 190 -5.77 18.70 2.25
C ARG A 190 -4.48 19.51 2.20
N ALA A 191 -3.77 19.65 3.33
CA ALA A 191 -2.48 20.31 3.37
C ALA A 191 -1.44 19.54 2.54
N VAL A 192 -1.37 18.22 2.68
CA VAL A 192 -0.48 17.35 1.90
C VAL A 192 -0.81 17.43 0.41
N TYR A 193 -2.08 17.34 0.04
CA TYR A 193 -2.52 17.46 -1.36
C TYR A 193 -2.11 18.81 -1.97
N SER A 194 -2.34 19.92 -1.27
CA SER A 194 -1.94 21.26 -1.73
C SER A 194 -0.43 21.37 -1.93
N ALA A 195 0.36 20.79 -1.04
CA ALA A 195 1.81 20.77 -1.16
C ALA A 195 2.29 19.85 -2.30
N SER A 196 1.65 18.69 -2.49
CA SER A 196 1.93 17.79 -3.60
C SER A 196 1.64 18.43 -4.96
N LEU A 197 0.53 19.17 -5.09
CA LEU A 197 0.22 19.94 -6.29
C LEU A 197 1.30 20.98 -6.60
N ARG A 198 1.85 21.64 -5.58
CA ARG A 198 2.92 22.63 -5.75
C ARG A 198 4.24 21.99 -6.17
N LEU A 199 4.60 20.83 -5.59
CA LEU A 199 5.87 20.16 -5.83
C LEU A 199 5.88 19.34 -7.13
N PHE A 200 4.81 18.62 -7.41
CA PHE A 200 4.77 17.60 -8.46
C PHE A 200 3.80 17.92 -9.59
N GLY A 201 2.90 18.91 -9.37
CA GLY A 201 1.82 19.21 -10.32
C GLY A 201 0.65 18.23 -10.22
N MET A 202 -0.39 18.49 -11.02
CA MET A 202 -1.60 17.64 -11.05
C MET A 202 -1.36 16.33 -11.80
N ASP A 203 -0.51 16.33 -12.80
CA ASP A 203 -0.16 15.18 -13.64
C ASP A 203 0.97 14.34 -12.98
N SER A 204 0.80 14.02 -11.70
CA SER A 204 1.72 13.17 -10.94
C SER A 204 0.97 12.13 -10.13
N ARG A 205 1.59 10.94 -9.97
CA ARG A 205 1.03 9.86 -9.18
C ARG A 205 0.83 10.27 -7.72
N GLU A 206 1.78 11.02 -7.16
CA GLU A 206 1.76 11.53 -5.80
C GLU A 206 0.54 12.41 -5.55
N SER A 207 0.29 13.37 -6.43
CA SER A 207 -0.89 14.26 -6.31
C SER A 207 -2.21 13.52 -6.47
N LEU A 208 -2.26 12.51 -7.33
CA LEU A 208 -3.45 11.66 -7.50
C LEU A 208 -3.73 10.78 -6.27
N ILE A 209 -2.70 10.25 -5.62
CA ILE A 209 -2.83 9.51 -4.34
C ILE A 209 -3.45 10.41 -3.26
N GLU A 210 -2.93 11.63 -3.13
CA GLU A 210 -3.40 12.55 -2.11
C GLU A 210 -4.83 13.04 -2.41
N ALA A 211 -5.15 13.33 -3.67
CA ALA A 211 -6.50 13.70 -4.09
C ALA A 211 -7.53 12.59 -3.80
N ASN A 212 -7.19 11.33 -4.12
CA ASN A 212 -8.05 10.20 -3.80
C ASN A 212 -8.23 10.03 -2.28
N GLY A 213 -7.16 10.27 -1.52
CA GLY A 213 -7.23 10.28 -0.05
C GLY A 213 -8.15 11.37 0.51
N VAL A 214 -8.14 12.58 -0.07
CA VAL A 214 -9.10 13.64 0.27
C VAL A 214 -10.52 13.20 -0.05
N ALA A 215 -10.77 12.64 -1.24
CA ALA A 215 -12.09 12.18 -1.66
C ALA A 215 -12.65 11.07 -0.76
N ASN A 216 -11.82 10.10 -0.34
CA ASN A 216 -12.24 9.09 0.62
C ASN A 216 -12.69 9.68 1.95
N LEU A 217 -11.96 10.65 2.49
CA LEU A 217 -12.31 11.34 3.74
C LEU A 217 -13.58 12.18 3.60
N LEU A 218 -13.79 12.78 2.43
CA LEU A 218 -15.04 13.49 2.13
C LEU A 218 -16.24 12.53 2.10
N ASN A 219 -16.08 11.32 1.55
CA ASN A 219 -17.14 10.29 1.59
C ASN A 219 -17.44 9.87 3.04
N ASP A 220 -16.42 9.62 3.86
CA ASP A 220 -16.61 9.29 5.28
C ASP A 220 -17.36 10.39 6.04
N LEU A 221 -17.06 11.65 5.73
CA LEU A 221 -17.72 12.84 6.30
C LEU A 221 -19.05 13.20 5.60
N LYS A 222 -19.53 12.36 4.68
CA LYS A 222 -20.77 12.54 3.92
C LYS A 222 -20.82 13.82 3.07
N SER A 223 -19.64 14.35 2.70
CA SER A 223 -19.49 15.51 1.80
C SER A 223 -19.40 15.06 0.34
N PHE A 224 -20.42 14.30 -0.11
CA PHE A 224 -20.40 13.59 -1.39
C PHE A 224 -20.26 14.49 -2.61
N GLU A 225 -20.89 15.67 -2.62
CA GLU A 225 -20.78 16.60 -3.76
C GLU A 225 -19.34 17.11 -3.96
N GLU A 226 -18.63 17.40 -2.86
CA GLU A 226 -17.23 17.81 -2.94
C GLU A 226 -16.36 16.65 -3.41
N ALA A 227 -16.60 15.42 -2.92
CA ALA A 227 -15.92 14.21 -3.35
C ALA A 227 -16.14 13.96 -4.85
N LYS A 228 -17.39 13.96 -5.33
CA LYS A 228 -17.74 13.80 -6.75
C LYS A 228 -17.05 14.85 -7.63
N SER A 229 -17.08 16.12 -7.20
CA SER A 229 -16.40 17.20 -7.93
C SER A 229 -14.90 17.00 -8.07
N LEU A 230 -14.22 16.57 -6.99
CA LEU A 230 -12.78 16.28 -7.01
C LEU A 230 -12.48 15.07 -7.90
N LEU A 231 -13.23 13.98 -7.73
CA LEU A 231 -13.01 12.73 -8.46
C LEU A 231 -13.25 12.87 -9.96
N ARG A 232 -14.26 13.62 -10.39
CA ARG A 232 -14.47 13.96 -11.81
C ARG A 232 -13.30 14.71 -12.44
N LYS A 233 -12.54 15.47 -11.66
CA LYS A 233 -11.34 16.17 -12.14
C LYS A 233 -10.13 15.27 -12.26
N ILE A 234 -9.90 14.36 -11.28
CA ILE A 234 -8.69 13.56 -11.24
C ILE A 234 -8.79 12.25 -12.02
N MET A 235 -10.00 11.69 -12.20
CA MET A 235 -10.19 10.41 -12.90
C MET A 235 -9.65 10.42 -14.34
N PRO A 236 -9.96 11.41 -15.20
CA PRO A 236 -9.39 11.47 -16.54
C PRO A 236 -7.86 11.62 -16.54
N VAL A 237 -7.31 12.30 -15.53
CA VAL A 237 -5.85 12.45 -15.36
C VAL A 237 -5.23 11.09 -15.01
N ALA A 238 -5.82 10.36 -14.05
CA ALA A 238 -5.35 9.03 -13.67
C ALA A 238 -5.39 8.05 -14.85
N GLN A 239 -6.49 8.02 -15.58
CA GLN A 239 -6.64 7.17 -16.78
C GLN A 239 -5.58 7.47 -17.85
N ARG A 240 -5.33 8.74 -18.14
CA ARG A 240 -4.32 9.16 -19.12
C ARG A 240 -2.90 8.86 -18.66
N LEU A 241 -2.58 9.14 -17.39
CA LEU A 241 -1.22 9.06 -16.85
C LEU A 241 -0.81 7.62 -16.52
N LEU A 242 -1.70 6.88 -15.88
CA LEU A 242 -1.41 5.57 -15.29
C LEU A 242 -2.05 4.41 -16.08
N GLY A 243 -3.10 4.70 -16.84
CA GLY A 243 -3.91 3.70 -17.53
C GLY A 243 -5.05 3.13 -16.68
N GLU A 244 -5.98 2.47 -17.36
CA GLU A 244 -7.19 1.88 -16.74
C GLU A 244 -6.88 0.73 -15.77
N SER A 245 -5.76 0.05 -15.99
CA SER A 245 -5.36 -1.14 -15.24
C SER A 245 -4.49 -0.83 -14.03
N ASP A 246 -4.14 0.43 -13.79
CA ASP A 246 -3.35 0.83 -12.62
C ASP A 246 -4.20 0.77 -11.35
N GLU A 247 -3.62 0.26 -10.26
CA GLU A 247 -4.29 0.08 -8.97
C GLU A 247 -4.88 1.40 -8.44
N LEU A 248 -4.19 2.52 -8.63
CA LEU A 248 -4.70 3.83 -8.20
C LEU A 248 -5.89 4.28 -9.05
N THR A 249 -5.88 4.02 -10.36
CA THR A 249 -7.01 4.33 -11.23
C THR A 249 -8.24 3.51 -10.81
N ILE A 250 -8.06 2.24 -10.51
CA ILE A 250 -9.10 1.35 -9.97
C ILE A 250 -9.64 1.93 -8.64
N ALA A 251 -8.76 2.30 -7.72
CA ALA A 251 -9.15 2.89 -6.43
C ALA A 251 -9.94 4.21 -6.58
N ILE A 252 -9.53 5.08 -7.49
CA ILE A 252 -10.25 6.35 -7.78
C ILE A 252 -11.66 6.06 -8.31
N ARG A 253 -11.83 5.09 -9.21
CA ARG A 253 -13.15 4.68 -9.73
C ARG A 253 -14.05 4.14 -8.62
N MET A 254 -13.51 3.33 -7.72
CA MET A 254 -14.25 2.82 -6.57
C MET A 254 -14.69 3.95 -5.63
N THR A 255 -13.76 4.86 -5.31
CA THR A 255 -14.09 6.02 -4.44
C THR A 255 -15.18 6.90 -5.06
N TYR A 256 -15.19 7.04 -6.40
CA TYR A 256 -16.23 7.78 -7.13
C TYR A 256 -17.58 7.06 -7.07
N ALA A 257 -17.61 5.77 -7.32
CA ALA A 257 -18.83 4.99 -7.20
C ALA A 257 -19.42 5.06 -5.78
N THR A 258 -18.56 4.96 -4.74
CA THR A 258 -18.97 5.16 -3.34
C THR A 258 -19.62 6.51 -3.13
N ALA A 259 -19.05 7.60 -3.67
CA ALA A 259 -19.62 8.93 -3.58
C ALA A 259 -20.99 9.06 -4.27
N LEU A 260 -21.25 8.25 -5.29
CA LEU A 260 -22.54 8.24 -6.00
C LEU A 260 -23.61 7.46 -5.23
N TYR A 261 -23.33 6.25 -4.74
CA TYR A 261 -24.38 5.40 -4.15
C TYR A 261 -24.62 5.64 -2.65
N ASP A 262 -23.63 6.12 -1.89
CA ASP A 262 -23.77 6.41 -0.46
C ASP A 262 -24.50 7.75 -0.19
N ASP A 263 -24.62 8.59 -1.22
CA ASP A 263 -25.33 9.85 -1.11
C ASP A 263 -26.85 9.61 -0.99
N LYS A 264 -27.44 9.98 0.14
CA LYS A 264 -28.89 9.85 0.35
C LYS A 264 -29.72 10.67 -0.66
N GLY A 265 -29.11 11.65 -1.30
CA GLY A 265 -29.72 12.47 -2.35
C GLY A 265 -29.47 11.91 -3.77
N ALA A 266 -28.84 10.72 -3.89
CA ALA A 266 -28.50 10.12 -5.17
C ALA A 266 -29.75 9.98 -6.07
N THR A 267 -29.61 10.40 -7.32
CA THR A 267 -30.62 10.19 -8.35
C THR A 267 -30.54 8.76 -8.90
N LEU A 268 -31.57 8.34 -9.59
CA LEU A 268 -31.54 7.04 -10.28
C LEU A 268 -30.40 6.96 -11.31
N ASP A 269 -30.04 8.07 -11.92
CA ASP A 269 -28.93 8.14 -12.86
C ASP A 269 -27.57 8.03 -12.15
N ASP A 270 -27.40 8.64 -10.98
CA ASP A 270 -26.22 8.45 -10.14
C ASP A 270 -26.04 6.96 -9.75
N LEU A 271 -27.11 6.31 -9.35
CA LEU A 271 -27.09 4.88 -9.00
C LEU A 271 -26.73 4.00 -10.19
N ARG A 272 -27.26 4.27 -11.38
CA ARG A 272 -26.91 3.56 -12.60
C ARG A 272 -25.43 3.76 -12.98
N GLU A 273 -24.96 5.01 -12.87
CA GLU A 273 -23.54 5.34 -13.10
C GLU A 273 -22.65 4.59 -12.10
N ALA A 274 -23.02 4.51 -10.83
CA ALA A 274 -22.29 3.78 -9.81
C ALA A 274 -22.18 2.28 -10.14
N VAL A 275 -23.30 1.64 -10.46
CA VAL A 275 -23.33 0.21 -10.84
C VAL A 275 -22.44 -0.06 -12.05
N THR A 276 -22.59 0.71 -13.12
CA THR A 276 -21.78 0.55 -14.34
C THR A 276 -20.29 0.72 -14.03
N THR A 277 -19.95 1.73 -13.20
CA THR A 277 -18.56 1.98 -12.79
C THR A 277 -17.98 0.81 -11.98
N LEU A 278 -18.76 0.24 -11.04
CA LEU A 278 -18.32 -0.89 -10.21
C LEU A 278 -18.15 -2.16 -11.04
N GLU A 279 -19.12 -2.50 -11.91
CA GLU A 279 -19.04 -3.70 -12.78
C GLU A 279 -17.80 -3.67 -13.69
N GLU A 280 -17.54 -2.52 -14.34
CA GLU A 280 -16.35 -2.34 -15.16
C GLU A 280 -15.07 -2.44 -14.34
N THR A 281 -15.07 -1.81 -13.16
CA THR A 281 -13.92 -1.77 -12.26
C THR A 281 -13.60 -3.15 -11.71
N GLU A 282 -14.61 -3.92 -11.30
CA GLU A 282 -14.46 -5.32 -10.85
C GLU A 282 -13.84 -6.19 -11.94
N ARG A 283 -14.36 -6.11 -13.15
CA ARG A 283 -13.82 -6.88 -14.28
C ARG A 283 -12.34 -6.58 -14.54
N ILE A 284 -11.93 -5.29 -14.46
CA ILE A 284 -10.54 -4.89 -14.61
C ILE A 284 -9.71 -5.38 -13.42
N ALA A 285 -10.17 -5.16 -12.19
CA ALA A 285 -9.48 -5.54 -10.98
C ALA A 285 -9.23 -7.05 -10.90
N ARG A 286 -10.23 -7.88 -11.16
CA ARG A 286 -10.07 -9.36 -11.18
C ARG A 286 -9.01 -9.80 -12.19
N ARG A 287 -9.01 -9.22 -13.38
CA ARG A 287 -8.05 -9.56 -14.43
C ARG A 287 -6.61 -9.13 -14.08
N VAL A 288 -6.44 -7.95 -13.49
CA VAL A 288 -5.11 -7.32 -13.28
C VAL A 288 -4.53 -7.66 -11.93
N LEU A 289 -5.35 -7.56 -10.89
CA LEU A 289 -4.93 -7.73 -9.50
C LEU A 289 -5.15 -9.16 -8.98
N GLY A 290 -6.15 -9.86 -9.52
CA GLY A 290 -6.58 -11.17 -9.06
C GLY A 290 -7.76 -11.11 -8.08
N GLY A 291 -8.47 -12.24 -7.95
CA GLY A 291 -9.67 -12.33 -7.12
C GLY A 291 -9.41 -12.12 -5.63
N ALA A 292 -8.27 -12.59 -5.11
CA ALA A 292 -7.91 -12.46 -3.70
C ALA A 292 -7.27 -11.10 -3.33
N HIS A 293 -7.10 -10.18 -4.29
CA HIS A 293 -6.55 -8.87 -3.98
C HIS A 293 -7.52 -8.06 -3.11
N PRO A 294 -7.06 -7.37 -2.02
CA PRO A 294 -7.94 -6.63 -1.12
C PRO A 294 -8.84 -5.62 -1.84
N LEU A 295 -8.31 -4.91 -2.83
CA LEU A 295 -9.07 -3.95 -3.61
C LEU A 295 -10.17 -4.64 -4.44
N THR A 296 -9.91 -5.82 -5.00
CA THR A 296 -10.91 -6.60 -5.72
C THR A 296 -12.01 -7.08 -4.78
N ASN A 297 -11.64 -7.56 -3.60
CA ASN A 297 -12.59 -8.05 -2.60
C ASN A 297 -13.47 -6.93 -1.99
N SER A 298 -13.01 -5.68 -2.05
CA SER A 298 -13.79 -4.53 -1.55
C SER A 298 -14.80 -3.98 -2.58
N ILE A 299 -14.82 -4.51 -3.82
CA ILE A 299 -15.84 -4.18 -4.82
C ILE A 299 -17.03 -5.12 -4.59
N GLU A 300 -17.91 -4.74 -3.67
CA GLU A 300 -19.21 -5.40 -3.50
C GLU A 300 -20.27 -4.63 -4.30
N ILE A 301 -21.00 -5.35 -5.16
CA ILE A 301 -22.08 -4.81 -6.01
C ILE A 301 -23.43 -5.16 -5.39
#